data_1fa32f7357f19205025f83cf2feb996e
#
_entry.id   1fa32f7357f19205025f83cf2feb996e
#
_cell.length_a   1.000
_cell.length_b   1.000
_cell.length_c   1.000
_cell.angle_alpha   90.00
_cell.angle_beta   90.00
_cell.angle_gamma   90.00
#
_symmetry.space_group_name_H-M   'P 1'
#
loop_
_entity.id
_entity.type
_entity.pdbx_description
1 polymer ?
#
loop_
_entity_poly.entity_id
_entity_poly.type
_entity_poly.pdbx_seq_one_letter_code
_entity_poly.pdbx_strand_id
1 'polypeptide(L)'
;RYFVFNAQQVDGMPPLPEATGLPEFDPVERAENVIKALKEKTGLLVLHGGNTACYVPATDEVRLPHKRAFSSQYGYFSVALHECAHSTLSERRLDRKEALGKRWGDEAYAQEELRAEICSAILAAETGVPMSQDADHIGQHASYLNSWIKVIGNDPMAIFSAAKDADRMASYMLGLAQE
;
A
#
# COMPACT_ATOMS: atom_id res chain seq x y z
N ARG A 1 25.44 -11.44 -2.15
CA ARG A 1 25.53 -9.99 -1.94
C ARG A 1 25.46 -9.31 -3.29
N TYR A 2 24.54 -8.38 -3.45
CA TYR A 2 24.42 -7.55 -4.63
C TYR A 2 24.89 -6.14 -4.27
N PHE A 3 25.57 -5.47 -5.20
CA PHE A 3 25.92 -4.05 -5.06
C PHE A 3 24.92 -3.26 -5.91
N VAL A 4 24.26 -2.30 -5.30
CA VAL A 4 23.32 -1.40 -5.97
C VAL A 4 23.94 -0.01 -6.00
N PHE A 5 23.94 0.62 -7.17
CA PHE A 5 24.49 1.94 -7.39
C PHE A 5 23.38 2.89 -7.87
N ASN A 6 23.42 4.12 -7.42
CA ASN A 6 22.62 5.18 -8.04
C ASN A 6 23.19 5.46 -9.44
N ALA A 7 22.32 5.72 -10.43
CA ALA A 7 22.74 6.00 -11.80
C ALA A 7 23.77 7.14 -11.89
N GLN A 8 23.73 8.12 -10.98
CA GLN A 8 24.70 9.20 -10.89
C GLN A 8 26.11 8.75 -10.44
N GLN A 9 26.25 7.54 -9.92
CA GLN A 9 27.50 6.95 -9.47
C GLN A 9 28.16 6.06 -10.54
N VAL A 10 27.54 5.96 -11.72
CA VAL A 10 28.00 5.09 -12.80
C VAL A 10 28.25 5.92 -14.06
N ASP A 11 29.51 6.00 -14.47
CA ASP A 11 29.88 6.67 -15.71
C ASP A 11 29.44 5.87 -16.94
N GLY A 12 28.97 6.58 -17.97
CA GLY A 12 28.58 5.95 -19.23
C GLY A 12 27.22 5.24 -19.23
N MET A 13 26.39 5.46 -18.20
CA MET A 13 25.00 5.00 -18.24
C MET A 13 24.26 5.66 -19.40
N PRO A 14 23.51 4.87 -20.19
CA PRO A 14 22.59 5.46 -21.17
C PRO A 14 21.54 6.29 -20.42
N PRO A 15 21.01 7.36 -21.04
CA PRO A 15 19.91 8.11 -20.46
C PRO A 15 18.77 7.16 -20.13
N LEU A 16 18.19 7.33 -18.93
CA LEU A 16 16.98 6.60 -18.59
C LEU A 16 15.92 6.86 -19.66
N PRO A 17 15.17 5.82 -20.08
CA PRO A 17 14.05 6.04 -20.98
C PRO A 17 13.18 7.16 -20.39
N GLU A 18 12.96 8.22 -21.16
CA GLU A 18 11.95 9.19 -20.78
C GLU A 18 10.64 8.41 -20.64
N ALA A 19 9.93 8.62 -19.56
CA ALA A 19 8.59 8.08 -19.37
C ALA A 19 7.70 8.73 -20.44
N THR A 20 7.70 8.15 -21.63
CA THR A 20 6.95 8.67 -22.77
C THR A 20 5.48 8.37 -22.56
N GLY A 21 4.71 9.45 -22.33
CA GLY A 21 3.33 9.48 -22.78
C GLY A 21 2.34 8.65 -22.00
N LEU A 22 2.41 8.60 -20.65
CA LEU A 22 1.20 8.36 -19.90
C LEU A 22 0.29 9.59 -20.11
N PRO A 23 -0.99 9.38 -20.49
CA PRO A 23 -1.92 10.50 -20.58
C PRO A 23 -1.85 11.30 -19.28
N GLU A 24 -1.96 12.64 -19.35
CA GLU A 24 -2.10 13.50 -18.18
C GLU A 24 -3.43 13.16 -17.48
N PHE A 25 -3.46 12.04 -16.73
CA PHE A 25 -4.54 11.77 -15.80
C PHE A 25 -4.26 12.50 -14.49
N ASP A 26 -5.29 13.07 -13.91
CA ASP A 26 -5.24 13.55 -12.52
C ASP A 26 -4.80 12.37 -11.63
N PRO A 27 -3.70 12.49 -10.88
CA PRO A 27 -3.22 11.43 -9.98
C PRO A 27 -4.30 10.92 -9.02
N VAL A 28 -5.18 11.79 -8.57
CA VAL A 28 -6.33 11.46 -7.70
C VAL A 28 -7.31 10.53 -8.42
N GLU A 29 -7.59 10.79 -9.69
CA GLU A 29 -8.47 9.95 -10.50
C GLU A 29 -7.92 8.54 -10.65
N ARG A 30 -6.62 8.39 -10.90
CA ARG A 30 -5.98 7.06 -11.00
C ARG A 30 -6.10 6.26 -9.70
N ALA A 31 -5.86 6.89 -8.55
CA ALA A 31 -6.01 6.24 -7.25
C ALA A 31 -7.47 5.87 -6.96
N GLU A 32 -8.43 6.75 -7.30
CA GLU A 32 -9.86 6.42 -7.19
C GLU A 32 -10.26 5.25 -8.08
N ASN A 33 -9.71 5.15 -9.29
CA ASN A 33 -9.97 4.05 -10.21
C ASN A 33 -9.49 2.70 -9.65
N VAL A 34 -8.36 2.66 -8.94
CA VAL A 34 -7.90 1.44 -8.26
C VAL A 34 -8.91 0.99 -7.20
N ILE A 35 -9.35 1.90 -6.35
CA ILE A 35 -10.33 1.59 -5.29
C ILE A 35 -11.69 1.19 -5.91
N LYS A 36 -12.11 1.88 -6.96
CA LYS A 36 -13.34 1.58 -7.70
C LYS A 36 -13.30 0.20 -8.32
N ALA A 37 -12.21 -0.16 -9.00
CA ALA A 37 -12.03 -1.46 -9.61
C ALA A 37 -12.08 -2.60 -8.58
N LEU A 38 -11.44 -2.44 -7.43
CA LEU A 38 -11.55 -3.39 -6.32
C LEU A 38 -13.01 -3.61 -5.89
N LYS A 39 -13.77 -2.52 -5.72
CA LYS A 39 -15.19 -2.61 -5.35
C LYS A 39 -16.01 -3.35 -6.39
N GLU A 40 -15.90 -2.93 -7.65
CA GLU A 40 -16.78 -3.41 -8.73
C GLU A 40 -16.44 -4.84 -9.18
N LYS A 41 -15.13 -5.17 -9.21
CA LYS A 41 -14.69 -6.46 -9.74
C LYS A 41 -14.54 -7.55 -8.69
N THR A 42 -14.38 -7.18 -7.42
CA THR A 42 -14.17 -8.17 -6.35
C THR A 42 -15.27 -8.19 -5.28
N GLY A 43 -16.18 -7.23 -5.33
CA GLY A 43 -17.25 -7.11 -4.34
C GLY A 43 -16.79 -6.53 -3.00
N LEU A 44 -15.58 -5.95 -2.92
CA LEU A 44 -15.10 -5.27 -1.71
C LEU A 44 -16.03 -4.12 -1.34
N LEU A 45 -16.47 -4.07 -0.09
CA LEU A 45 -17.23 -2.94 0.42
C LEU A 45 -16.28 -1.88 0.96
N VAL A 46 -16.40 -0.64 0.47
CA VAL A 46 -15.66 0.52 0.99
C VAL A 46 -16.66 1.51 1.55
N LEU A 47 -16.67 1.63 2.87
CA LEU A 47 -17.62 2.41 3.64
C LEU A 47 -16.93 3.63 4.26
N HIS A 48 -17.61 4.78 4.22
CA HIS A 48 -17.10 6.00 4.82
C HIS A 48 -17.96 6.38 6.03
N GLY A 49 -17.31 6.64 7.16
CA GLY A 49 -17.94 7.05 8.40
C GLY A 49 -17.09 6.72 9.62
N GLY A 50 -17.45 7.27 10.77
CA GLY A 50 -16.66 7.08 11.99
C GLY A 50 -15.30 7.77 11.94
N ASN A 51 -14.38 7.33 12.82
CA ASN A 51 -13.07 7.96 13.04
C ASN A 51 -11.89 6.99 12.85
N THR A 52 -12.16 5.75 12.40
CA THR A 52 -11.14 4.71 12.30
C THR A 52 -11.04 4.22 10.86
N ALA A 53 -9.83 4.03 10.36
CA ALA A 53 -9.56 3.30 9.14
C ALA A 53 -9.21 1.86 9.49
N CYS A 54 -9.83 0.89 8.83
CA CYS A 54 -9.48 -0.53 8.96
C CYS A 54 -10.11 -1.38 7.86
N TYR A 55 -9.42 -2.46 7.48
CA TYR A 55 -10.04 -3.58 6.79
C TYR A 55 -10.60 -4.58 7.79
N VAL A 56 -11.83 -5.03 7.59
CA VAL A 56 -12.53 -6.02 8.42
C VAL A 56 -12.68 -7.32 7.64
N PRO A 57 -11.81 -8.33 7.87
CA PRO A 57 -11.83 -9.58 7.11
C PRO A 57 -13.15 -10.36 7.20
N ALA A 58 -13.82 -10.30 8.35
CA ALA A 58 -15.05 -11.05 8.60
C ALA A 58 -16.22 -10.62 7.70
N THR A 59 -16.27 -9.34 7.32
CA THR A 59 -17.33 -8.77 6.49
C THR A 59 -16.86 -8.33 5.13
N ASP A 60 -15.55 -8.47 4.86
CA ASP A 60 -14.88 -8.03 3.63
C ASP A 60 -15.11 -6.54 3.35
N GLU A 61 -14.91 -5.73 4.39
CA GLU A 61 -15.17 -4.28 4.37
C GLU A 61 -13.91 -3.49 4.66
N VAL A 62 -13.66 -2.48 3.87
CA VAL A 62 -12.76 -1.36 4.20
C VAL A 62 -13.61 -0.24 4.79
N ARG A 63 -13.31 0.16 6.00
CA ARG A 63 -13.94 1.28 6.69
C ARG A 63 -12.96 2.44 6.73
N LEU A 64 -13.42 3.62 6.34
CA LEU A 64 -12.60 4.83 6.29
C LEU A 64 -13.36 5.99 6.95
N PRO A 65 -12.67 6.93 7.59
CA PRO A 65 -13.26 8.23 7.91
C PRO A 65 -13.78 8.92 6.64
N HIS A 66 -14.66 9.88 6.80
CA HIS A 66 -15.09 10.71 5.66
C HIS A 66 -13.87 11.41 5.03
N LYS A 67 -13.83 11.55 3.69
CA LYS A 67 -12.73 12.23 2.96
C LYS A 67 -12.39 13.60 3.58
N ARG A 68 -13.39 14.37 4.03
CA ARG A 68 -13.21 15.67 4.69
C ARG A 68 -12.53 15.65 6.07
N ALA A 69 -12.35 14.46 6.65
CA ALA A 69 -11.64 14.31 7.93
C ALA A 69 -10.13 14.26 7.75
N PHE A 70 -9.65 14.15 6.52
CA PHE A 70 -8.22 14.14 6.18
C PHE A 70 -7.76 15.56 5.83
N SER A 71 -6.56 15.92 6.26
CA SER A 71 -5.96 17.23 6.00
C SER A 71 -5.57 17.43 4.53
N SER A 72 -5.41 16.33 3.78
CA SER A 72 -5.03 16.36 2.36
C SER A 72 -5.60 15.17 1.60
N GLN A 73 -5.66 15.28 0.27
CA GLN A 73 -6.01 14.15 -0.61
C GLN A 73 -4.99 13.02 -0.46
N TYR A 74 -3.71 13.36 -0.31
CA TYR A 74 -2.66 12.38 -0.04
C TYR A 74 -2.94 11.59 1.24
N GLY A 75 -3.24 12.27 2.34
CA GLY A 75 -3.57 11.62 3.61
C GLY A 75 -4.72 10.63 3.47
N TYR A 76 -5.76 11.00 2.70
CA TYR A 76 -6.86 10.08 2.41
C TYR A 76 -6.41 8.88 1.58
N PHE A 77 -5.72 9.09 0.44
CA PHE A 77 -5.38 8.00 -0.46
C PHE A 77 -4.32 7.05 0.12
N SER A 78 -3.35 7.56 0.87
CA SER A 78 -2.36 6.68 1.53
C SER A 78 -3.04 5.71 2.50
N VAL A 79 -3.97 6.20 3.32
CA VAL A 79 -4.74 5.37 4.25
C VAL A 79 -5.69 4.43 3.49
N ALA A 80 -6.42 4.95 2.49
CA ALA A 80 -7.38 4.13 1.74
C ALA A 80 -6.71 3.01 0.96
N LEU A 81 -5.56 3.27 0.32
CA LEU A 81 -4.79 2.26 -0.42
C LEU A 81 -4.15 1.24 0.54
N HIS A 82 -3.72 1.66 1.73
CA HIS A 82 -3.23 0.77 2.78
C HIS A 82 -4.32 -0.23 3.22
N GLU A 83 -5.52 0.26 3.55
CA GLU A 83 -6.63 -0.62 3.95
C GLU A 83 -7.11 -1.51 2.79
N CYS A 84 -7.08 -0.99 1.56
CA CYS A 84 -7.35 -1.79 0.37
C CYS A 84 -6.27 -2.88 0.15
N ALA A 85 -5.01 -2.61 0.48
CA ALA A 85 -3.95 -3.62 0.42
C ALA A 85 -4.23 -4.79 1.37
N HIS A 86 -4.67 -4.54 2.60
CA HIS A 86 -5.12 -5.58 3.52
C HIS A 86 -6.27 -6.42 2.94
N SER A 87 -7.16 -5.83 2.16
CA SER A 87 -8.26 -6.59 1.55
C SER A 87 -7.79 -7.72 0.64
N THR A 88 -6.55 -7.67 0.13
CA THR A 88 -5.96 -8.76 -0.66
C THR A 88 -5.75 -10.07 0.13
N LEU A 89 -5.92 -10.04 1.46
CA LEU A 89 -5.97 -11.24 2.32
C LEU A 89 -7.15 -12.16 1.97
N SER A 90 -8.26 -11.60 1.46
CA SER A 90 -9.46 -12.35 1.14
C SER A 90 -9.21 -13.41 0.06
N GLU A 91 -9.88 -14.58 0.19
CA GLU A 91 -9.89 -15.64 -0.82
C GLU A 91 -10.45 -15.18 -2.18
N ARG A 92 -11.27 -14.12 -2.18
CA ARG A 92 -11.82 -13.52 -3.39
C ARG A 92 -10.77 -12.74 -4.20
N ARG A 93 -9.56 -12.52 -3.63
CA ARG A 93 -8.45 -11.75 -4.22
C ARG A 93 -7.18 -12.58 -4.27
N LEU A 94 -6.23 -12.37 -3.39
CA LEU A 94 -4.94 -13.08 -3.40
C LEU A 94 -4.87 -14.27 -2.43
N ASP A 95 -5.90 -14.47 -1.63
CA ASP A 95 -6.02 -15.56 -0.64
C ASP A 95 -4.77 -15.70 0.25
N ARG A 96 -4.43 -14.61 0.94
CA ARG A 96 -3.25 -14.54 1.81
C ARG A 96 -3.61 -14.73 3.30
N LYS A 97 -4.67 -15.49 3.59
CA LYS A 97 -5.17 -15.71 4.97
C LYS A 97 -4.10 -16.19 5.95
N GLU A 98 -3.10 -16.92 5.45
CA GLU A 98 -1.98 -17.40 6.26
C GLU A 98 -1.13 -16.25 6.83
N ALA A 99 -1.19 -15.05 6.22
CA ALA A 99 -0.53 -13.86 6.70
C ALA A 99 -1.24 -13.22 7.91
N LEU A 100 -2.48 -13.63 8.21
CA LEU A 100 -3.20 -13.16 9.39
C LEU A 100 -2.58 -13.75 10.65
N GLY A 101 -2.01 -12.88 11.49
CA GLY A 101 -1.57 -13.24 12.83
C GLY A 101 -2.72 -13.77 13.69
N LYS A 102 -2.38 -14.55 14.71
CA LYS A 102 -3.38 -15.07 15.66
C LYS A 102 -3.83 -14.02 16.67
N ARG A 103 -3.06 -12.96 16.84
CA ARG A 103 -3.31 -11.87 17.81
C ARG A 103 -2.82 -10.54 17.23
N TRP A 104 -3.52 -9.49 17.57
CA TRP A 104 -3.07 -8.12 17.39
C TRP A 104 -1.66 -7.94 17.99
N GLY A 105 -0.74 -7.37 17.21
CA GLY A 105 0.62 -7.07 17.65
C GLY A 105 1.60 -8.24 17.69
N ASP A 106 1.21 -9.44 17.20
CA ASP A 106 2.17 -10.52 16.99
C ASP A 106 3.06 -10.24 15.77
N GLU A 107 4.08 -11.07 15.58
CA GLU A 107 5.06 -10.91 14.50
C GLU A 107 4.39 -11.00 13.11
N ALA A 108 3.42 -11.89 12.95
CA ALA A 108 2.69 -12.05 11.69
C ALA A 108 1.86 -10.79 11.36
N TYR A 109 1.25 -10.19 12.38
CA TYR A 109 0.56 -8.91 12.23
C TYR A 109 1.54 -7.80 11.80
N ALA A 110 2.70 -7.68 12.46
CA ALA A 110 3.70 -6.68 12.09
C ALA A 110 4.23 -6.87 10.66
N GLN A 111 4.37 -8.12 10.21
CA GLN A 111 4.75 -8.43 8.83
C GLN A 111 3.66 -8.05 7.83
N GLU A 112 2.39 -8.25 8.16
CA GLU A 112 1.28 -7.85 7.28
C GLU A 112 1.16 -6.34 7.17
N GLU A 113 1.32 -5.61 8.27
CA GLU A 113 1.38 -4.14 8.25
C GLU A 113 2.53 -3.64 7.35
N LEU A 114 3.71 -4.28 7.42
CA LEU A 114 4.84 -3.92 6.56
C LEU A 114 4.52 -4.16 5.07
N ARG A 115 3.84 -5.26 4.74
CA ARG A 115 3.38 -5.53 3.36
C ARG A 115 2.41 -4.47 2.88
N ALA A 116 1.40 -4.15 3.68
CA ALA A 116 0.38 -3.17 3.34
C ALA A 116 0.99 -1.77 3.16
N GLU A 117 1.93 -1.40 4.01
CA GLU A 117 2.64 -0.13 3.93
C GLU A 117 3.46 -0.02 2.64
N ILE A 118 4.28 -1.02 2.32
CA ILE A 118 5.05 -1.03 1.08
C ILE A 118 4.12 -1.04 -0.13
N CYS A 119 3.03 -1.81 -0.09
CA CYS A 119 2.04 -1.85 -1.17
C CYS A 119 1.39 -0.48 -1.40
N SER A 120 0.98 0.21 -0.33
CA SER A 120 0.38 1.55 -0.44
C SER A 120 1.36 2.57 -1.01
N ALA A 121 2.65 2.47 -0.65
CA ALA A 121 3.70 3.33 -1.21
C ALA A 121 3.91 3.07 -2.72
N ILE A 122 3.93 1.80 -3.15
CA ILE A 122 4.00 1.44 -4.57
C ILE A 122 2.78 1.99 -5.32
N LEU A 123 1.58 1.76 -4.80
CA LEU A 123 0.34 2.26 -5.41
C LEU A 123 0.31 3.78 -5.50
N ALA A 124 0.75 4.49 -4.46
CA ALA A 124 0.85 5.95 -4.47
C ALA A 124 1.81 6.44 -5.57
N ALA A 125 2.97 5.80 -5.72
CA ALA A 125 3.94 6.12 -6.77
C ALA A 125 3.37 5.87 -8.17
N GLU A 126 2.75 4.71 -8.39
CA GLU A 126 2.20 4.29 -9.68
C GLU A 126 0.96 5.12 -10.09
N THR A 127 0.16 5.56 -9.13
CA THR A 127 -1.01 6.40 -9.41
C THR A 127 -0.68 7.89 -9.41
N GLY A 128 0.55 8.27 -9.03
CA GLY A 128 1.02 9.65 -8.99
C GLY A 128 0.43 10.45 -7.82
N VAL A 129 -0.10 9.79 -6.79
CA VAL A 129 -0.49 10.48 -5.55
C VAL A 129 0.76 11.08 -4.91
N PRO A 130 0.85 12.41 -4.76
CA PRO A 130 2.07 13.04 -4.27
C PRO A 130 2.34 12.62 -2.83
N MET A 131 3.58 12.24 -2.52
CA MET A 131 3.96 11.97 -1.12
C MET A 131 3.87 13.26 -0.31
N SER A 132 3.05 13.24 0.73
CA SER A 132 3.02 14.35 1.69
C SER A 132 4.22 14.27 2.62
N GLN A 133 4.79 15.43 2.92
CA GLN A 133 5.81 15.56 3.96
C GLN A 133 5.18 15.99 5.30
N ASP A 134 3.86 15.87 5.43
CA ASP A 134 3.15 16.27 6.64
C ASP A 134 3.57 15.40 7.82
N ALA A 135 4.00 16.06 8.89
CA ALA A 135 4.47 15.41 10.12
C ALA A 135 3.41 14.48 10.75
N ASP A 136 2.13 14.78 10.56
CA ASP A 136 1.01 13.97 11.07
C ASP A 136 0.95 12.60 10.39
N HIS A 137 1.28 12.52 9.12
CA HIS A 137 1.33 11.26 8.39
C HIS A 137 2.47 10.36 8.91
N ILE A 138 3.66 10.94 9.11
CA ILE A 138 4.80 10.23 9.67
C ILE A 138 4.50 9.68 11.07
N GLY A 139 3.74 10.44 11.87
CA GLY A 139 3.35 10.04 13.23
C GLY A 139 2.47 8.77 13.28
N GLN A 140 1.60 8.57 12.30
CA GLN A 140 0.74 7.37 12.23
C GLN A 140 1.56 6.09 11.95
N HIS A 141 2.57 6.17 11.08
CA HIS A 141 3.46 5.05 10.79
C HIS A 141 4.47 4.78 11.91
N ALA A 142 4.80 5.80 12.72
CA ALA A 142 5.77 5.67 13.81
C ALA A 142 5.36 4.61 14.86
N SER A 143 4.05 4.35 15.03
CA SER A 143 3.55 3.34 15.96
C SER A 143 3.98 1.91 15.59
N TYR A 144 4.18 1.62 14.31
CA TYR A 144 4.60 0.32 13.78
C TYR A 144 6.12 0.16 13.68
N LEU A 145 6.88 1.27 13.67
CA LEU A 145 8.33 1.24 13.47
C LEU A 145 9.04 0.32 14.46
N ASN A 146 8.67 0.34 15.74
CA ASN A 146 9.28 -0.53 16.74
C ASN A 146 9.03 -2.01 16.49
N SER A 147 7.85 -2.36 15.96
CA SER A 147 7.51 -3.73 15.59
C SER A 147 8.27 -4.18 14.33
N TRP A 148 8.38 -3.31 13.33
CA TRP A 148 9.16 -3.57 12.13
C TRP A 148 10.65 -3.70 12.40
N ILE A 149 11.22 -2.84 13.28
CA ILE A 149 12.63 -2.96 13.70
C ILE A 149 12.89 -4.32 14.33
N LYS A 150 11.96 -4.86 15.15
CA LYS A 150 12.10 -6.19 15.72
C LYS A 150 12.04 -7.29 14.66
N VAL A 151 11.07 -7.23 13.74
CA VAL A 151 10.93 -8.20 12.65
C VAL A 151 12.18 -8.22 11.78
N ILE A 152 12.65 -7.04 11.32
CA ILE A 152 13.82 -6.92 10.46
C ILE A 152 15.11 -7.25 11.25
N GLY A 153 15.18 -6.95 12.54
CA GLY A 153 16.31 -7.29 13.40
C GLY A 153 16.45 -8.80 13.59
N ASN A 154 15.33 -9.52 13.68
CA ASN A 154 15.32 -10.99 13.79
C ASN A 154 15.60 -11.68 12.45
N ASP A 155 15.06 -11.12 11.37
CA ASP A 155 15.28 -11.60 9.99
C ASP A 155 15.45 -10.41 9.02
N PRO A 156 16.67 -10.03 8.66
CA PRO A 156 16.93 -8.97 7.69
C PRO A 156 16.35 -9.23 6.29
N MET A 157 16.01 -10.48 5.97
CA MET A 157 15.37 -10.84 4.71
C MET A 157 13.86 -10.59 4.72
N ALA A 158 13.25 -10.36 5.88
CA ALA A 158 11.82 -10.11 6.02
C ALA A 158 11.34 -8.93 5.18
N ILE A 159 12.15 -7.86 5.06
CA ILE A 159 11.81 -6.70 4.24
C ILE A 159 11.73 -7.05 2.74
N PHE A 160 12.62 -7.91 2.24
CA PHE A 160 12.59 -8.34 0.84
C PHE A 160 11.40 -9.25 0.56
N SER A 161 11.06 -10.13 1.51
CA SER A 161 9.86 -10.95 1.43
C SER A 161 8.59 -10.09 1.45
N ALA A 162 8.51 -9.11 2.35
CA ALA A 162 7.40 -8.17 2.41
C ALA A 162 7.28 -7.34 1.13
N ALA A 163 8.39 -6.85 0.58
CA ALA A 163 8.41 -6.09 -0.66
C ALA A 163 7.94 -6.92 -1.87
N LYS A 164 8.34 -8.19 -1.96
CA LYS A 164 7.85 -9.11 -3.00
C LYS A 164 6.34 -9.33 -2.92
N ASP A 165 5.83 -9.55 -1.71
CA ASP A 165 4.38 -9.71 -1.50
C ASP A 165 3.64 -8.40 -1.82
N ALA A 166 4.17 -7.26 -1.40
CA ALA A 166 3.62 -5.94 -1.66
C ALA A 166 3.57 -5.61 -3.16
N ASP A 167 4.61 -5.94 -3.91
CA ASP A 167 4.64 -5.80 -5.37
C ASP A 167 3.54 -6.64 -6.05
N ARG A 168 3.36 -7.89 -5.61
CA ARG A 168 2.27 -8.75 -6.08
C ARG A 168 0.89 -8.17 -5.76
N MET A 169 0.71 -7.60 -4.55
CA MET A 169 -0.53 -6.95 -4.14
C MET A 169 -0.81 -5.72 -5.00
N ALA A 170 0.17 -4.84 -5.17
CA ALA A 170 0.04 -3.64 -5.98
C ALA A 170 -0.23 -3.98 -7.46
N SER A 171 0.51 -4.92 -8.03
CA SER A 171 0.31 -5.39 -9.41
C SER A 171 -1.11 -5.93 -9.63
N TYR A 172 -1.64 -6.71 -8.68
CA TYR A 172 -3.01 -7.19 -8.73
C TYR A 172 -4.03 -6.04 -8.72
N MET A 173 -3.87 -5.09 -7.80
CA MET A 173 -4.81 -3.96 -7.68
C MET A 173 -4.77 -3.04 -8.90
N LEU A 174 -3.58 -2.74 -9.43
CA LEU A 174 -3.40 -1.95 -10.65
C LEU A 174 -3.94 -2.69 -11.89
N GLY A 175 -3.72 -4.00 -11.98
CA GLY A 175 -4.27 -4.82 -13.07
C GLY A 175 -5.79 -4.77 -13.14
N LEU A 176 -6.48 -4.80 -12.00
CA LEU A 176 -7.93 -4.62 -11.95
C LEU A 176 -8.38 -3.27 -12.52
N ALA A 177 -7.60 -2.21 -12.32
CA ALA A 177 -7.97 -0.87 -12.79
C ALA A 177 -7.72 -0.66 -14.30
N GLN A 178 -6.94 -1.52 -14.95
CA GLN A 178 -6.61 -1.44 -16.38
C GLN A 178 -7.58 -2.23 -17.28
N GLU A 179 -8.28 -3.19 -16.75
CA GLU A 179 -9.30 -3.99 -17.45
C GLU A 179 -10.66 -3.26 -17.48
#